data_aaead045adecd9ffe47ae3fec5566c90
#
_entry.id   aaead045adecd9ffe47ae3fec5566c90
#
_cell.length_a   1.000
_cell.length_b   1.000
_cell.length_c   1.000
_cell.angle_alpha   90.00
_cell.angle_beta   90.00
_cell.angle_gamma   90.00
#
_symmetry.space_group_name_H-M   'P 1'
#
loop_
_entity.id
_entity.type
_entity.pdbx_description
1 polymer ?
#
loop_
_entity_poly.entity_id
_entity_poly.type
_entity_poly.pdbx_seq_one_letter_code
_entity_poly.pdbx_strand_id
1 'polypeptide(L)'
;MTANLQPTDPLRSADRLVERIKVMIRERQLEMGMRLPAERQLANELGVSRSSLREAIQKLIGEKTLISRRGGGTYVCDELSPWSEQCIVEPLRTLVTDDPDYRYDILEARHAIEASTAWHAAMRATAADKEKLQACFDAMLALQESDHPELAAQADVRFHLAIAEASHNVVLLQTMRGFFDLMRTSVMHSRQRMYTQPTIFTRLTEQHEELLLAILAGDPERAGKAAKSHLGFVHSTIKNLHEDEARQARITRLPDDNSL
;
A
#
# COMPACT_ATOMS: atom_id res chain seq x y z
N MET A 1 -62.24 2.28 1.17
CA MET A 1 -61.13 1.37 1.00
C MET A 1 -59.83 2.18 1.17
N THR A 2 -59.30 2.21 2.37
CA THR A 2 -58.06 2.92 2.73
C THR A 2 -56.91 1.95 2.58
N ALA A 3 -56.04 2.22 1.61
CA ALA A 3 -54.81 1.45 1.39
C ALA A 3 -53.85 1.64 2.58
N ASN A 4 -53.58 0.55 3.27
CA ASN A 4 -52.70 0.47 4.41
C ASN A 4 -51.25 0.49 3.86
N LEU A 5 -50.64 1.67 3.82
CA LEU A 5 -49.21 1.83 3.59
C LEU A 5 -48.47 1.30 4.82
N GLN A 6 -47.93 0.09 4.77
CA GLN A 6 -47.04 -0.43 5.78
C GLN A 6 -45.78 0.46 5.82
N PRO A 7 -45.33 0.90 7.01
CA PRO A 7 -44.05 1.61 7.13
C PRO A 7 -42.94 0.67 6.74
N THR A 8 -42.19 1.01 5.68
CA THR A 8 -40.96 0.34 5.31
C THR A 8 -39.98 0.53 6.45
N ASP A 9 -39.58 -0.59 7.07
CA ASP A 9 -38.63 -0.66 8.18
C ASP A 9 -37.33 0.06 7.79
N PRO A 10 -36.97 1.19 8.45
CA PRO A 10 -35.81 2.00 8.08
C PRO A 10 -34.49 1.21 8.24
N LEU A 11 -34.40 0.26 9.16
CA LEU A 11 -33.23 -0.63 9.33
C LEU A 11 -32.98 -1.52 8.10
N ARG A 12 -34.03 -2.04 7.47
CA ARG A 12 -33.91 -2.84 6.24
C ARG A 12 -33.54 -1.98 5.01
N SER A 13 -33.88 -0.69 5.01
CA SER A 13 -33.52 0.21 3.88
C SER A 13 -32.05 0.62 3.90
N ALA A 14 -31.49 0.89 5.07
CA ALA A 14 -30.06 1.20 5.25
C ALA A 14 -29.18 -0.01 4.91
N ASP A 15 -29.58 -1.22 5.31
CA ASP A 15 -28.84 -2.45 4.98
C ASP A 15 -28.82 -2.73 3.47
N ARG A 16 -29.95 -2.54 2.79
CA ARG A 16 -30.00 -2.64 1.33
C ARG A 16 -29.11 -1.63 0.63
N LEU A 17 -29.01 -0.41 1.18
CA LEU A 17 -28.16 0.62 0.61
C LEU A 17 -26.67 0.31 0.84
N VAL A 18 -26.30 -0.22 1.99
CA VAL A 18 -24.95 -0.75 2.27
C VAL A 18 -24.54 -1.79 1.23
N GLU A 19 -25.38 -2.80 0.98
CA GLU A 19 -25.08 -3.81 -0.03
C GLU A 19 -24.98 -3.23 -1.45
N ARG A 20 -25.84 -2.28 -1.81
CA ARG A 20 -25.75 -1.58 -3.11
C ARG A 20 -24.43 -0.83 -3.26
N ILE A 21 -23.93 -0.19 -2.21
CA ILE A 21 -22.62 0.49 -2.23
C ILE A 21 -21.49 -0.54 -2.37
N LYS A 22 -21.53 -1.68 -1.66
CA LYS A 22 -20.55 -2.77 -1.79
C LYS A 22 -20.53 -3.35 -3.21
N VAL A 23 -21.70 -3.54 -3.83
CA VAL A 23 -21.82 -3.99 -5.22
C VAL A 23 -21.19 -2.97 -6.16
N MET A 24 -21.54 -1.68 -6.02
CA MET A 24 -20.97 -0.60 -6.84
C MET A 24 -19.43 -0.51 -6.72
N ILE A 25 -18.87 -0.69 -5.52
CA ILE A 25 -17.41 -0.73 -5.30
C ILE A 25 -16.79 -1.86 -6.13
N ARG A 26 -17.38 -3.06 -6.12
CA ARG A 26 -16.91 -4.21 -6.90
C ARG A 26 -17.06 -4.00 -8.42
N GLU A 27 -18.21 -3.54 -8.87
CA GLU A 27 -18.49 -3.31 -10.30
C GLU A 27 -17.58 -2.25 -10.91
N ARG A 28 -17.24 -1.22 -10.14
CA ARG A 28 -16.32 -0.15 -10.59
C ARG A 28 -14.85 -0.49 -10.33
N GLN A 29 -14.58 -1.67 -9.81
CA GLN A 29 -13.22 -2.10 -9.45
C GLN A 29 -12.49 -1.04 -8.61
N LEU A 30 -13.23 -0.41 -7.65
CA LEU A 30 -12.62 0.55 -6.75
C LEU A 30 -11.72 -0.18 -5.78
N GLU A 31 -10.44 -0.06 -6.01
CA GLU A 31 -9.39 -0.65 -5.18
C GLU A 31 -9.23 0.10 -3.85
N MET A 32 -8.55 -0.52 -2.91
CA MET A 32 -8.19 0.07 -1.63
C MET A 32 -7.48 1.42 -1.82
N GLY A 33 -7.89 2.39 -1.03
CA GLY A 33 -7.36 3.76 -1.12
C GLY A 33 -7.98 4.61 -2.23
N MET A 34 -8.79 4.04 -3.11
CA MET A 34 -9.54 4.81 -4.10
C MET A 34 -10.69 5.58 -3.45
N ARG A 35 -10.89 6.79 -3.96
CA ARG A 35 -11.93 7.70 -3.47
C ARG A 35 -13.29 7.33 -4.04
N LEU A 36 -14.32 7.27 -3.18
CA LEU A 36 -15.70 7.19 -3.64
C LEU A 36 -16.11 8.51 -4.34
N PRO A 37 -17.07 8.43 -5.29
CA PRO A 37 -17.70 9.63 -5.82
C PRO A 37 -18.22 10.55 -4.70
N ALA A 38 -18.29 11.86 -4.98
CA ALA A 38 -18.79 12.82 -4.00
C ALA A 38 -20.20 12.44 -3.53
N GLU A 39 -20.51 12.59 -2.24
CA GLU A 39 -21.81 12.20 -1.65
C GLU A 39 -23.02 12.68 -2.48
N ARG A 40 -22.95 13.91 -3.03
CA ARG A 40 -24.03 14.46 -3.86
C ARG A 40 -24.23 13.67 -5.15
N GLN A 41 -23.13 13.33 -5.80
CA GLN A 41 -23.14 12.53 -7.03
C GLN A 41 -23.65 11.12 -6.73
N LEU A 42 -23.07 10.47 -5.72
CA LEU A 42 -23.42 9.10 -5.35
C LEU A 42 -24.88 8.94 -4.89
N ALA A 43 -25.42 9.93 -4.16
CA ALA A 43 -26.84 9.94 -3.77
C ALA A 43 -27.76 10.01 -5.01
N ASN A 44 -27.41 10.86 -5.98
CA ASN A 44 -28.17 10.95 -7.23
C ASN A 44 -28.10 9.64 -8.03
N GLU A 45 -26.92 9.04 -8.18
CA GLU A 45 -26.72 7.78 -8.93
C GLU A 45 -27.48 6.61 -8.29
N LEU A 46 -27.50 6.55 -6.98
CA LEU A 46 -28.22 5.51 -6.22
C LEU A 46 -29.72 5.83 -6.04
N GLY A 47 -30.18 7.03 -6.42
CA GLY A 47 -31.58 7.43 -6.28
C GLY A 47 -32.04 7.51 -4.81
N VAL A 48 -31.18 7.96 -3.91
CA VAL A 48 -31.46 8.04 -2.48
C VAL A 48 -31.22 9.44 -1.91
N SER A 49 -31.78 9.71 -0.71
CA SER A 49 -31.52 10.97 -0.01
C SER A 49 -30.05 11.02 0.47
N ARG A 50 -29.49 12.24 0.57
CA ARG A 50 -28.14 12.43 1.12
C ARG A 50 -28.02 11.96 2.58
N SER A 51 -29.07 12.06 3.37
CA SER A 51 -29.13 11.58 4.74
C SER A 51 -29.02 10.06 4.80
N SER A 52 -29.82 9.34 3.99
CA SER A 52 -29.76 7.88 3.92
C SER A 52 -28.40 7.38 3.42
N LEU A 53 -27.81 8.09 2.43
CA LEU A 53 -26.47 7.75 1.95
C LEU A 53 -25.41 7.92 3.04
N ARG A 54 -25.46 9.01 3.81
CA ARG A 54 -24.52 9.24 4.93
C ARG A 54 -24.65 8.18 6.01
N GLU A 55 -25.86 7.77 6.34
CA GLU A 55 -26.11 6.70 7.31
C GLU A 55 -25.49 5.38 6.83
N ALA A 56 -25.69 5.01 5.57
CA ALA A 56 -25.07 3.83 4.99
C ALA A 56 -23.53 3.93 4.94
N ILE A 57 -22.98 5.10 4.59
CA ILE A 57 -21.54 5.35 4.61
C ILE A 57 -21.00 5.24 6.05
N GLN A 58 -21.66 5.81 7.04
CA GLN A 58 -21.23 5.68 8.44
C GLN A 58 -21.27 4.24 8.93
N LYS A 59 -22.24 3.44 8.49
CA LYS A 59 -22.28 2.01 8.77
C LYS A 59 -21.09 1.28 8.12
N LEU A 60 -20.79 1.56 6.85
CA LEU A 60 -19.63 1.00 6.15
C LEU A 60 -18.28 1.45 6.76
N ILE A 61 -18.23 2.67 7.35
CA ILE A 61 -17.06 3.12 8.13
C ILE A 61 -16.96 2.34 9.44
N GLY A 62 -18.08 2.11 10.12
CA GLY A 62 -18.14 1.25 11.30
C GLY A 62 -17.75 -0.21 11.02
N GLU A 63 -18.11 -0.72 9.85
CA GLU A 63 -17.68 -2.03 9.33
C GLU A 63 -16.24 -2.02 8.77
N LYS A 64 -15.56 -0.87 8.78
CA LYS A 64 -14.21 -0.64 8.25
C LYS A 64 -14.05 -0.95 6.76
N THR A 65 -15.15 -1.01 6.02
CA THR A 65 -15.16 -1.11 4.54
C THR A 65 -14.81 0.23 3.89
N LEU A 66 -15.11 1.34 4.56
CA LEU A 66 -14.81 2.69 4.13
C LEU A 66 -14.09 3.47 5.23
N ILE A 67 -13.30 4.48 4.81
CA ILE A 67 -12.67 5.43 5.72
C ILE A 67 -12.96 6.87 5.26
N SER A 68 -13.27 7.77 6.21
CA SER A 68 -13.44 9.19 5.93
C SER A 68 -12.19 9.99 6.30
N ARG A 69 -11.73 10.86 5.40
CA ARG A 69 -10.61 11.78 5.67
C ARG A 69 -11.13 13.21 5.77
N ARG A 70 -10.76 13.94 6.82
CA ARG A 70 -11.16 15.35 7.00
C ARG A 70 -10.78 16.18 5.77
N GLY A 71 -11.77 16.82 5.15
CA GLY A 71 -11.59 17.62 3.93
C GLY A 71 -11.31 16.81 2.65
N GLY A 72 -11.07 15.51 2.74
CA GLY A 72 -10.65 14.67 1.62
C GLY A 72 -11.75 13.80 0.99
N GLY A 73 -12.82 13.47 1.71
CA GLY A 73 -13.90 12.59 1.24
C GLY A 73 -13.84 11.17 1.84
N THR A 74 -14.58 10.25 1.21
CA THR A 74 -14.69 8.85 1.63
C THR A 74 -13.90 7.96 0.67
N TYR A 75 -13.16 7.00 1.22
CA TYR A 75 -12.26 6.11 0.49
C TYR A 75 -12.58 4.65 0.81
N VAL A 76 -12.34 3.75 -0.14
CA VAL A 76 -12.44 2.31 0.08
C VAL A 76 -11.35 1.89 1.06
N CYS A 77 -11.77 1.21 2.12
CA CYS A 77 -10.88 0.57 3.08
C CYS A 77 -10.87 -0.94 2.81
N ASP A 78 -9.82 -1.62 3.15
CA ASP A 78 -9.78 -3.07 3.11
C ASP A 78 -10.41 -3.64 4.39
N GLU A 79 -11.31 -4.60 4.25
CA GLU A 79 -11.89 -5.31 5.41
C GLU A 79 -10.82 -5.98 6.31
N LEU A 80 -9.65 -6.26 5.72
CA LEU A 80 -8.51 -6.85 6.40
C LEU A 80 -7.49 -5.81 6.91
N SER A 81 -7.59 -4.52 6.50
CA SER A 81 -6.72 -3.43 6.97
C SER A 81 -6.73 -3.24 8.50
N PRO A 82 -7.85 -3.44 9.22
CA PRO A 82 -7.87 -3.31 10.66
C PRO A 82 -6.95 -4.30 11.40
N TRP A 83 -6.70 -5.49 10.82
CA TRP A 83 -5.86 -6.48 11.49
C TRP A 83 -4.39 -6.06 11.49
N SER A 84 -3.87 -5.68 10.33
CA SER A 84 -2.47 -5.21 10.23
C SER A 84 -2.26 -3.91 11.01
N GLU A 85 -3.21 -2.97 10.97
CA GLU A 85 -3.15 -1.72 11.73
C GLU A 85 -3.11 -2.01 13.24
N GLN A 86 -4.01 -2.84 13.76
CA GLN A 86 -4.12 -3.11 15.19
C GLN A 86 -3.01 -4.04 15.73
N CYS A 87 -2.59 -5.04 14.94
CA CYS A 87 -1.67 -6.07 15.40
C CYS A 87 -0.20 -5.81 15.07
N ILE A 88 0.07 -4.96 14.07
CA ILE A 88 1.43 -4.68 13.61
C ILE A 88 1.73 -3.18 13.74
N VAL A 89 0.92 -2.31 13.10
CA VAL A 89 1.25 -0.89 12.95
C VAL A 89 1.17 -0.15 14.28
N GLU A 90 0.04 -0.22 14.98
CA GLU A 90 -0.16 0.49 16.24
C GLU A 90 0.86 0.12 17.33
N PRO A 91 1.14 -1.18 17.60
CA PRO A 91 2.13 -1.56 18.62
C PRO A 91 3.55 -1.09 18.31
N LEU A 92 3.93 -1.02 17.02
CA LEU A 92 5.29 -0.68 16.60
C LEU A 92 5.47 0.79 16.25
N ARG A 93 4.38 1.55 16.03
CA ARG A 93 4.42 2.96 15.61
C ARG A 93 5.21 3.83 16.58
N THR A 94 4.96 3.70 17.87
CA THR A 94 5.66 4.46 18.90
C THR A 94 7.15 4.14 18.91
N LEU A 95 7.51 2.86 18.84
CA LEU A 95 8.91 2.43 18.83
C LEU A 95 9.67 3.03 17.64
N VAL A 96 9.09 2.97 16.43
CA VAL A 96 9.70 3.52 15.21
C VAL A 96 9.81 5.06 15.25
N THR A 97 8.91 5.72 15.99
CA THR A 97 8.94 7.18 16.16
C THR A 97 10.00 7.60 17.19
N ASP A 98 10.12 6.86 18.29
CA ASP A 98 11.03 7.17 19.40
C ASP A 98 12.48 6.85 19.04
N ASP A 99 12.71 5.77 18.30
CA ASP A 99 14.03 5.38 17.83
C ASP A 99 14.03 5.06 16.33
N PRO A 100 14.57 5.95 15.50
CA PRO A 100 14.62 5.75 14.05
C PRO A 100 15.35 4.48 13.59
N ASP A 101 16.19 3.86 14.42
CA ASP A 101 16.96 2.67 14.03
C ASP A 101 16.08 1.41 13.96
N TYR A 102 14.90 1.37 14.61
CA TYR A 102 13.90 0.31 14.41
C TYR A 102 13.45 0.13 12.95
N ARG A 103 13.65 1.14 12.10
CA ARG A 103 13.42 0.98 10.65
C ARG A 103 14.28 -0.12 10.02
N TYR A 104 15.47 -0.38 10.54
CA TYR A 104 16.34 -1.46 10.05
C TYR A 104 15.78 -2.84 10.42
N ASP A 105 15.19 -2.97 11.61
CA ASP A 105 14.51 -4.20 12.03
C ASP A 105 13.31 -4.50 11.12
N ILE A 106 12.56 -3.46 10.70
CA ILE A 106 11.46 -3.60 9.73
C ILE A 106 12.00 -4.05 8.37
N LEU A 107 13.12 -3.51 7.91
CA LEU A 107 13.76 -3.90 6.65
C LEU A 107 14.26 -5.35 6.70
N GLU A 108 14.80 -5.80 7.82
CA GLU A 108 15.21 -7.20 8.03
C GLU A 108 14.01 -8.15 8.03
N ALA A 109 12.93 -7.79 8.73
CA ALA A 109 11.69 -8.55 8.74
C ALA A 109 11.08 -8.65 7.33
N ARG A 110 11.09 -7.56 6.56
CA ARG A 110 10.69 -7.56 5.15
C ARG A 110 11.53 -8.52 4.33
N HIS A 111 12.85 -8.47 4.48
CA HIS A 111 13.77 -9.35 3.75
C HIS A 111 13.42 -10.84 3.94
N ALA A 112 13.10 -11.25 5.18
CA ALA A 112 12.68 -12.61 5.48
C ALA A 112 11.32 -12.97 4.87
N ILE A 113 10.34 -12.08 5.02
CA ILE A 113 8.94 -12.35 4.64
C ILE A 113 8.74 -12.23 3.12
N GLU A 114 9.32 -11.21 2.47
CA GLU A 114 9.14 -11.02 1.02
C GLU A 114 9.80 -12.13 0.20
N ALA A 115 10.93 -12.68 0.65
CA ALA A 115 11.52 -13.84 0.01
C ALA A 115 10.60 -15.06 0.03
N SER A 116 9.94 -15.31 1.17
CA SER A 116 8.94 -16.37 1.29
C SER A 116 7.68 -16.06 0.48
N THR A 117 7.25 -14.81 0.46
CA THR A 117 6.09 -14.34 -0.31
C THR A 117 6.29 -14.54 -1.81
N ALA A 118 7.45 -14.16 -2.34
CA ALA A 118 7.82 -14.35 -3.74
C ALA A 118 7.90 -15.83 -4.12
N TRP A 119 8.47 -16.66 -3.25
CA TRP A 119 8.54 -18.10 -3.43
C TRP A 119 7.13 -18.71 -3.56
N HIS A 120 6.21 -18.35 -2.68
CA HIS A 120 4.83 -18.81 -2.73
C HIS A 120 4.05 -18.24 -3.93
N ALA A 121 4.30 -16.99 -4.31
CA ALA A 121 3.71 -16.37 -5.50
C ALA A 121 4.10 -17.16 -6.77
N ALA A 122 5.37 -17.52 -6.92
CA ALA A 122 5.82 -18.33 -8.06
C ALA A 122 5.11 -19.68 -8.15
N MET A 123 4.75 -20.28 -7.01
CA MET A 123 4.03 -21.56 -6.97
C MET A 123 2.53 -21.46 -7.21
N ARG A 124 1.92 -20.32 -6.87
CA ARG A 124 0.44 -20.24 -6.72
C ARG A 124 -0.20 -19.20 -7.62
N ALA A 125 0.58 -18.30 -8.24
CA ALA A 125 0.04 -17.24 -9.06
C ALA A 125 -0.81 -17.78 -10.20
N THR A 126 -2.06 -17.35 -10.26
CA THR A 126 -3.00 -17.61 -11.37
C THR A 126 -2.63 -16.79 -12.59
N ALA A 127 -3.28 -17.03 -13.72
CA ALA A 127 -3.11 -16.21 -14.93
C ALA A 127 -3.46 -14.73 -14.64
N ALA A 128 -4.54 -14.48 -13.91
CA ALA A 128 -4.97 -13.12 -13.54
C ALA A 128 -3.94 -12.42 -12.61
N ASP A 129 -3.35 -13.16 -11.68
CA ASP A 129 -2.28 -12.61 -10.82
C ASP A 129 -1.05 -12.23 -11.66
N LYS A 130 -0.67 -13.06 -12.62
CA LYS A 130 0.47 -12.80 -13.52
C LYS A 130 0.22 -11.56 -14.39
N GLU A 131 -0.98 -11.39 -14.93
CA GLU A 131 -1.38 -10.19 -15.66
C GLU A 131 -1.32 -8.95 -14.76
N LYS A 132 -1.82 -9.03 -13.53
CA LYS A 132 -1.76 -7.93 -12.55
C LYS A 132 -0.31 -7.57 -12.20
N LEU A 133 0.56 -8.55 -11.97
CA LEU A 133 1.97 -8.34 -11.69
C LEU A 133 2.68 -7.63 -12.84
N GLN A 134 2.43 -8.06 -14.09
CA GLN A 134 2.96 -7.39 -15.28
C GLN A 134 2.48 -5.94 -15.35
N ALA A 135 1.19 -5.68 -15.17
CA ALA A 135 0.63 -4.33 -15.19
C ALA A 135 1.22 -3.43 -14.09
N CYS A 136 1.46 -3.96 -12.89
CA CYS A 136 2.13 -3.21 -11.82
C CYS A 136 3.58 -2.86 -12.18
N PHE A 137 4.31 -3.78 -12.80
CA PHE A 137 5.68 -3.55 -13.26
C PHE A 137 5.73 -2.52 -14.39
N ASP A 138 4.85 -2.63 -15.39
CA ASP A 138 4.76 -1.68 -16.51
C ASP A 138 4.44 -0.26 -16.00
N ALA A 139 3.53 -0.15 -15.02
CA ALA A 139 3.21 1.13 -14.36
C ALA A 139 4.42 1.72 -13.62
N MET A 140 5.28 0.88 -13.05
CA MET A 140 6.52 1.30 -12.39
C MET A 140 7.56 1.78 -13.42
N LEU A 141 7.72 1.05 -14.55
CA LEU A 141 8.59 1.46 -15.65
C LEU A 141 8.18 2.82 -16.24
N ALA A 142 6.89 3.06 -16.44
CA ALA A 142 6.38 4.33 -16.96
C ALA A 142 6.72 5.54 -16.06
N LEU A 143 7.06 5.31 -14.80
CA LEU A 143 7.48 6.35 -13.86
C LEU A 143 9.00 6.54 -13.78
N GLN A 144 9.79 5.72 -14.48
CA GLN A 144 11.25 5.77 -14.43
C GLN A 144 11.81 7.10 -14.97
N GLU A 145 11.17 7.68 -15.97
CA GLU A 145 11.54 8.95 -16.58
C GLU A 145 10.72 10.13 -16.04
N SER A 146 9.85 9.88 -15.05
CA SER A 146 9.00 10.92 -14.47
C SER A 146 9.73 11.66 -13.36
N ASP A 147 9.45 12.97 -13.25
CA ASP A 147 9.97 13.82 -12.16
C ASP A 147 9.10 13.70 -10.89
N HIS A 148 8.56 12.49 -10.63
CA HIS A 148 7.64 12.20 -9.53
C HIS A 148 8.10 11.01 -8.67
N PRO A 149 9.16 11.15 -7.86
CA PRO A 149 9.72 10.06 -7.05
C PRO A 149 8.72 9.48 -6.04
N GLU A 150 7.75 10.27 -5.57
CA GLU A 150 6.68 9.80 -4.71
C GLU A 150 5.73 8.82 -5.41
N LEU A 151 5.45 9.03 -6.71
CA LEU A 151 4.64 8.10 -7.49
C LEU A 151 5.39 6.81 -7.79
N ALA A 152 6.69 6.90 -8.07
CA ALA A 152 7.55 5.74 -8.25
C ALA A 152 7.61 4.89 -6.97
N ALA A 153 7.79 5.51 -5.80
CA ALA A 153 7.75 4.81 -4.52
C ALA A 153 6.40 4.14 -4.22
N GLN A 154 5.28 4.75 -4.65
CA GLN A 154 3.96 4.14 -4.51
C GLN A 154 3.75 2.97 -5.49
N ALA A 155 4.28 3.06 -6.72
CA ALA A 155 4.21 1.98 -7.69
C ALA A 155 5.01 0.75 -7.22
N ASP A 156 6.18 0.97 -6.63
CA ASP A 156 6.98 -0.07 -5.98
C ASP A 156 6.20 -0.81 -4.87
N VAL A 157 5.55 -0.08 -3.98
CA VAL A 157 4.70 -0.70 -2.95
C VAL A 157 3.59 -1.55 -3.58
N ARG A 158 2.93 -1.05 -4.64
CA ARG A 158 1.86 -1.80 -5.33
C ARG A 158 2.37 -3.08 -5.94
N PHE A 159 3.56 -3.06 -6.54
CA PHE A 159 4.19 -4.26 -7.10
C PHE A 159 4.47 -5.32 -6.03
N HIS A 160 5.09 -4.95 -4.92
CA HIS A 160 5.35 -5.88 -3.81
C HIS A 160 4.07 -6.42 -3.15
N LEU A 161 3.04 -5.59 -3.01
CA LEU A 161 1.73 -6.05 -2.51
C LEU A 161 1.04 -6.98 -3.50
N ALA A 162 1.16 -6.75 -4.81
CA ALA A 162 0.65 -7.67 -5.82
C ALA A 162 1.34 -9.05 -5.75
N ILE A 163 2.65 -9.11 -5.47
CA ILE A 163 3.36 -10.36 -5.19
C ILE A 163 2.78 -11.04 -3.94
N ALA A 164 2.54 -10.27 -2.88
CA ALA A 164 1.94 -10.80 -1.66
C ALA A 164 0.53 -11.37 -1.89
N GLU A 165 -0.28 -10.71 -2.70
CA GLU A 165 -1.60 -11.21 -3.11
C GLU A 165 -1.48 -12.51 -3.93
N ALA A 166 -0.56 -12.56 -4.91
CA ALA A 166 -0.30 -13.73 -5.74
C ALA A 166 0.23 -14.94 -4.95
N SER A 167 0.73 -14.73 -3.72
CA SER A 167 1.09 -15.84 -2.81
C SER A 167 -0.13 -16.62 -2.32
N HIS A 168 -1.35 -16.09 -2.45
CA HIS A 168 -2.59 -16.63 -1.91
C HIS A 168 -2.51 -17.00 -0.42
N ASN A 169 -1.73 -16.22 0.34
CA ASN A 169 -1.58 -16.34 1.78
C ASN A 169 -1.98 -15.02 2.45
N VAL A 170 -3.17 -15.00 3.02
CA VAL A 170 -3.74 -13.79 3.64
C VAL A 170 -2.89 -13.26 4.80
N VAL A 171 -2.20 -14.13 5.54
CA VAL A 171 -1.35 -13.71 6.66
C VAL A 171 -0.10 -12.98 6.13
N LEU A 172 0.57 -13.53 5.11
CA LEU A 172 1.70 -12.86 4.46
C LEU A 172 1.27 -11.50 3.88
N LEU A 173 0.13 -11.45 3.18
CA LEU A 173 -0.40 -10.21 2.62
C LEU A 173 -0.65 -9.14 3.70
N GLN A 174 -1.32 -9.51 4.80
CA GLN A 174 -1.62 -8.56 5.88
C GLN A 174 -0.35 -8.09 6.60
N THR A 175 0.61 -8.98 6.81
CA THR A 175 1.92 -8.63 7.39
C THR A 175 2.66 -7.65 6.49
N MET A 176 2.68 -7.89 5.18
CA MET A 176 3.29 -6.99 4.20
C MET A 176 2.64 -5.61 4.18
N ARG A 177 1.30 -5.54 4.24
CA ARG A 177 0.58 -4.27 4.36
C ARG A 177 1.01 -3.50 5.60
N GLY A 178 1.06 -4.16 6.76
CA GLY A 178 1.52 -3.55 8.01
C GLY A 178 2.94 -2.98 7.91
N PHE A 179 3.87 -3.71 7.32
CA PHE A 179 5.24 -3.22 7.12
C PHE A 179 5.31 -2.01 6.18
N PHE A 180 4.56 -2.00 5.09
CA PHE A 180 4.53 -0.83 4.21
C PHE A 180 3.90 0.39 4.88
N ASP A 181 2.88 0.21 5.72
CA ASP A 181 2.28 1.30 6.50
C ASP A 181 3.27 1.88 7.53
N LEU A 182 4.02 1.02 8.24
CA LEU A 182 5.10 1.45 9.16
C LEU A 182 6.19 2.22 8.41
N MET A 183 6.62 1.72 7.26
CA MET A 183 7.69 2.36 6.47
C MET A 183 7.25 3.67 5.81
N ARG A 184 5.95 3.87 5.60
CA ARG A 184 5.44 5.11 5.01
C ARG A 184 5.80 6.35 5.83
N THR A 185 5.92 6.21 7.15
CA THR A 185 6.29 7.31 8.04
C THR A 185 7.79 7.40 8.30
N SER A 186 8.50 6.28 8.35
CA SER A 186 9.89 6.22 8.82
C SER A 186 10.94 6.22 7.70
N VAL A 187 10.64 5.65 6.54
CA VAL A 187 11.61 5.52 5.42
C VAL A 187 11.14 6.15 4.10
N MET A 188 9.99 6.81 4.08
CA MET A 188 9.45 7.40 2.86
C MET A 188 10.44 8.34 2.18
N HIS A 189 11.08 9.21 2.94
CA HIS A 189 12.04 10.17 2.41
C HIS A 189 13.26 9.49 1.78
N SER A 190 13.84 8.50 2.47
CA SER A 190 14.98 7.75 1.94
C SER A 190 14.63 6.93 0.71
N ARG A 191 13.42 6.36 0.66
CA ARG A 191 12.92 5.67 -0.53
C ARG A 191 12.74 6.62 -1.71
N GLN A 192 12.13 7.78 -1.51
CA GLN A 192 12.00 8.79 -2.56
C GLN A 192 13.36 9.19 -3.12
N ARG A 193 14.38 9.37 -2.27
CA ARG A 193 15.76 9.66 -2.70
C ARG A 193 16.39 8.54 -3.53
N MET A 194 16.07 7.27 -3.29
CA MET A 194 16.54 6.17 -4.14
C MET A 194 16.03 6.34 -5.58
N TYR A 195 14.82 6.82 -5.76
CA TYR A 195 14.21 7.05 -7.07
C TYR A 195 14.66 8.35 -7.75
N THR A 196 15.33 9.26 -7.03
CA THR A 196 15.95 10.46 -7.63
C THR A 196 17.36 10.19 -8.16
N GLN A 197 17.96 9.02 -7.87
CA GLN A 197 19.30 8.66 -8.34
C GLN A 197 19.19 7.67 -9.52
N PRO A 198 19.51 8.07 -10.77
CA PRO A 198 19.28 7.25 -11.94
C PRO A 198 19.91 5.86 -11.87
N THR A 199 21.16 5.76 -11.37
CA THR A 199 21.87 4.48 -11.24
C THR A 199 21.22 3.53 -10.26
N ILE A 200 20.68 4.04 -9.13
CA ILE A 200 19.96 3.25 -8.15
C ILE A 200 18.62 2.81 -8.74
N PHE A 201 17.90 3.73 -9.39
CA PHE A 201 16.60 3.43 -9.99
C PHE A 201 16.72 2.35 -11.08
N THR A 202 17.66 2.47 -12.00
CA THR A 202 17.92 1.43 -13.01
C THR A 202 18.19 0.07 -12.35
N ARG A 203 19.00 0.05 -11.31
CA ARG A 203 19.32 -1.19 -10.59
C ARG A 203 18.11 -1.80 -9.89
N LEU A 204 17.25 -0.98 -9.30
CA LEU A 204 15.97 -1.43 -8.70
C LEU A 204 15.06 -2.04 -9.78
N THR A 205 14.95 -1.37 -10.93
CA THR A 205 14.13 -1.84 -12.05
C THR A 205 14.60 -3.20 -12.56
N GLU A 206 15.91 -3.39 -12.79
CA GLU A 206 16.49 -4.69 -13.19
C GLU A 206 16.18 -5.80 -12.19
N GLN A 207 16.23 -5.50 -10.89
CA GLN A 207 15.94 -6.46 -9.83
C GLN A 207 14.43 -6.79 -9.74
N HIS A 208 13.56 -5.82 -9.94
CA HIS A 208 12.12 -6.07 -10.01
C HIS A 208 11.74 -6.89 -11.25
N GLU A 209 12.39 -6.65 -12.40
CA GLU A 209 12.19 -7.44 -13.62
C GLU A 209 12.62 -8.91 -13.40
N GLU A 210 13.78 -9.15 -12.78
CA GLU A 210 14.24 -10.50 -12.44
C GLU A 210 13.24 -11.22 -11.51
N LEU A 211 12.71 -10.51 -10.52
CA LEU A 211 11.73 -11.04 -9.60
C LEU A 211 10.40 -11.37 -10.32
N LEU A 212 9.93 -10.48 -11.18
CA LEU A 212 8.74 -10.69 -12.00
C LEU A 212 8.92 -11.92 -12.91
N LEU A 213 10.00 -11.98 -13.67
CA LEU A 213 10.28 -13.08 -14.59
C LEU A 213 10.34 -14.44 -13.87
N ALA A 214 10.93 -14.48 -12.68
CA ALA A 214 10.97 -15.70 -11.86
C ALA A 214 9.56 -16.17 -11.44
N ILE A 215 8.69 -15.24 -11.05
CA ILE A 215 7.30 -15.54 -10.67
C ILE A 215 6.48 -15.97 -11.90
N LEU A 216 6.61 -15.27 -13.03
CA LEU A 216 5.92 -15.62 -14.26
C LEU A 216 6.31 -17.01 -14.77
N ALA A 217 7.59 -17.37 -14.62
CA ALA A 217 8.12 -18.69 -14.98
C ALA A 217 7.66 -19.81 -14.03
N GLY A 218 7.13 -19.47 -12.85
CA GLY A 218 6.76 -20.44 -11.83
C GLY A 218 7.98 -21.08 -11.17
N ASP A 219 9.10 -20.35 -11.05
CA ASP A 219 10.35 -20.81 -10.42
C ASP A 219 10.47 -20.22 -8.99
N PRO A 220 10.09 -20.98 -7.95
CA PRO A 220 10.07 -20.49 -6.58
C PRO A 220 11.46 -20.20 -6.01
N GLU A 221 12.48 -21.02 -6.37
CA GLU A 221 13.83 -20.85 -5.87
C GLU A 221 14.45 -19.56 -6.44
N ARG A 222 14.27 -19.33 -7.73
CA ARG A 222 14.72 -18.12 -8.42
C ARG A 222 13.99 -16.89 -7.88
N ALA A 223 12.67 -16.95 -7.66
CA ALA A 223 11.88 -15.85 -7.12
C ALA A 223 12.31 -15.49 -5.69
N GLY A 224 12.48 -16.47 -4.81
CA GLY A 224 12.97 -16.25 -3.45
C GLY A 224 14.39 -15.65 -3.42
N LYS A 225 15.28 -16.09 -4.29
CA LYS A 225 16.64 -15.55 -4.42
C LYS A 225 16.64 -14.12 -4.97
N ALA A 226 15.81 -13.83 -5.97
CA ALA A 226 15.68 -12.49 -6.55
C ALA A 226 15.16 -11.49 -5.50
N ALA A 227 14.11 -11.87 -4.72
CA ALA A 227 13.60 -11.06 -3.64
C ALA A 227 14.68 -10.76 -2.57
N LYS A 228 15.45 -11.77 -2.14
CA LYS A 228 16.54 -11.59 -1.18
C LYS A 228 17.62 -10.63 -1.72
N SER A 229 18.02 -10.79 -2.97
CA SER A 229 19.02 -9.92 -3.60
C SER A 229 18.55 -8.47 -3.67
N HIS A 230 17.29 -8.26 -4.10
CA HIS A 230 16.67 -6.95 -4.17
C HIS A 230 16.61 -6.27 -2.79
N LEU A 231 16.09 -6.94 -1.78
CA LEU A 231 15.93 -6.35 -0.44
C LEU A 231 17.26 -6.14 0.27
N GLY A 232 18.26 -6.98 0.02
CA GLY A 232 19.63 -6.75 0.48
C GLY A 232 20.21 -5.46 -0.12
N PHE A 233 19.98 -5.21 -1.41
CA PHE A 233 20.37 -3.96 -2.06
C PHE A 233 19.61 -2.76 -1.48
N VAL A 234 18.29 -2.85 -1.31
CA VAL A 234 17.47 -1.79 -0.70
C VAL A 234 17.98 -1.45 0.71
N HIS A 235 18.21 -2.46 1.56
CA HIS A 235 18.71 -2.26 2.93
C HIS A 235 20.06 -1.54 2.94
N SER A 236 21.04 -2.02 2.16
CA SER A 236 22.36 -1.39 2.11
C SER A 236 22.31 0.03 1.56
N THR A 237 21.47 0.28 0.56
CA THR A 237 21.32 1.62 -0.04
C THR A 237 20.70 2.61 0.94
N ILE A 238 19.64 2.22 1.65
CA ILE A 238 19.02 3.07 2.68
C ILE A 238 20.02 3.38 3.80
N LYS A 239 20.78 2.39 4.26
CA LYS A 239 21.81 2.59 5.28
C LYS A 239 22.87 3.61 4.82
N ASN A 240 23.41 3.44 3.62
CA ASN A 240 24.42 4.36 3.06
C ASN A 240 23.87 5.80 2.95
N LEU A 241 22.62 5.97 2.46
CA LEU A 241 22.00 7.28 2.37
C LEU A 241 21.88 7.98 3.74
N HIS A 242 21.52 7.25 4.79
CA HIS A 242 21.44 7.80 6.14
C HIS A 242 22.81 8.14 6.73
N GLU A 243 23.83 7.30 6.50
CA GLU A 243 25.20 7.60 6.92
C GLU A 243 25.74 8.85 6.25
N ASP A 244 25.45 9.06 4.96
CA ASP A 244 25.83 10.25 4.21
C ASP A 244 25.10 11.50 4.72
N GLU A 245 23.79 11.41 5.00
CA GLU A 245 23.03 12.49 5.63
C GLU A 245 23.62 12.88 6.99
N ALA A 246 23.89 11.91 7.84
CA ALA A 246 24.50 12.14 9.14
C ALA A 246 25.90 12.77 9.03
N ARG A 247 26.66 12.40 8.00
CA ARG A 247 27.98 13.01 7.70
C ARG A 247 27.82 14.45 7.25
N GLN A 248 26.92 14.73 6.33
CA GLN A 248 26.64 16.09 5.86
C GLN A 248 26.14 16.99 6.98
N ALA A 249 25.19 16.51 7.79
CA ALA A 249 24.68 17.26 8.95
C ALA A 249 25.76 17.57 10.01
N ARG A 250 26.82 16.76 10.12
CA ARG A 250 27.97 17.06 10.98
C ARG A 250 28.84 18.19 10.40
N ILE A 251 29.04 18.19 9.08
CA ILE A 251 29.85 19.23 8.40
C ILE A 251 29.18 20.59 8.49
N THR A 252 27.87 20.67 8.32
CA THR A 252 27.12 21.94 8.41
C THR A 252 27.01 22.50 9.83
N ARG A 253 27.40 21.74 10.85
CA ARG A 253 27.45 22.21 12.26
C ARG A 253 28.80 22.81 12.64
N LEU A 254 29.80 22.78 11.75
CA LEU A 254 31.06 23.49 12.00
C LEU A 254 30.76 25.00 11.96
N PRO A 255 31.25 25.81 12.96
CA PRO A 255 31.11 27.24 12.88
C PRO A 255 31.79 27.75 11.61
N ASP A 256 31.15 28.69 10.92
CA ASP A 256 31.82 29.41 9.83
C ASP A 256 33.08 30.07 10.38
N ASP A 257 34.21 29.71 9.83
CA ASP A 257 35.55 30.17 10.25
C ASP A 257 35.80 31.68 9.86
N ASN A 258 34.74 32.47 9.83
CA ASN A 258 34.76 33.89 9.40
C ASN A 258 34.61 34.84 10.60
N SER A 259 35.12 34.45 11.77
CA SER A 259 35.21 35.34 12.97
C SER A 259 36.63 35.33 13.55
N LEU A 260 37.64 35.59 12.69
CA LEU A 260 38.97 36.05 13.13
C LEU A 260 39.29 37.35 12.45
#